data_d4d15ef711e26ce91e8dd72540bf2b6d
#
_entry.id   d4d15ef711e26ce91e8dd72540bf2b6d
#
_cell.length_a   1.000
_cell.length_b   1.000
_cell.length_c   1.000
_cell.angle_alpha   90.00
_cell.angle_beta   90.00
_cell.angle_gamma   90.00
#
_symmetry.space_group_name_H-M   'P 1'
#
loop_
_entity.id
_entity.type
_entity.pdbx_description
1 polymer ?
#
loop_
_entity_poly.entity_id
_entity_poly.type
_entity_poly.pdbx_seq_one_letter_code
_entity_poly.pdbx_strand_id
1 'polypeptide(L)'
;IELGTPFLFKLKSPINKIVGGGYFIRSEQIPLSLAWDAFGNKNGSSNLNDLRNIINSLRTKPETDPTIGCIILNQPFFFSEDKWIDVPNSFARNIVTGKTYDTNEQDGERLWNEVALRLNDANTESQGLVAEPLSGYGNEYLIKSRLGQGAFRILVTGAYNRNCAISGEKALPVLQAAHIKPFNEQGPNSVNNGLLLRSDLHILFDRGYLTVTPNYKIEVSKKIKEEFNNGKHYYAFHGKELYALPKLITDRPGLNFISWHNENVFK
;
A
#
# COMPACT_ATOMS: atom_id res chain seq x y z
N ILE A 1 12.55 -9.74 -4.31
CA ILE A 1 12.75 -8.30 -4.57
C ILE A 1 12.67 -7.61 -3.22
N GLU A 2 13.66 -6.80 -2.89
CA GLU A 2 13.72 -6.04 -1.65
C GLU A 2 12.90 -4.75 -1.76
N LEU A 3 12.45 -4.24 -0.61
CA LEU A 3 11.74 -2.96 -0.51
C LEU A 3 12.60 -1.83 -1.11
N GLY A 4 12.01 -1.02 -1.98
CA GLY A 4 12.70 0.08 -2.64
C GLY A 4 13.48 -0.27 -3.90
N THR A 5 13.55 -1.57 -4.26
CA THR A 5 14.17 -1.97 -5.52
C THR A 5 13.46 -1.32 -6.72
N PRO A 6 14.17 -0.69 -7.67
CA PRO A 6 13.56 -0.20 -8.90
C PRO A 6 12.92 -1.33 -9.69
N PHE A 7 11.66 -1.14 -10.09
CA PHE A 7 10.89 -2.06 -10.91
C PHE A 7 10.55 -1.35 -12.23
N LEU A 8 11.11 -1.82 -13.34
CA LEU A 8 10.99 -1.16 -14.63
C LEU A 8 9.92 -1.81 -15.51
N PHE A 9 9.18 -1.01 -16.25
CA PHE A 9 8.14 -1.45 -17.19
C PHE A 9 8.73 -1.58 -18.59
N LYS A 10 8.72 -2.81 -19.10
CA LYS A 10 9.13 -3.12 -20.45
C LYS A 10 7.90 -3.39 -21.33
N LEU A 11 7.81 -2.74 -22.47
CA LEU A 11 6.82 -3.05 -23.51
C LEU A 11 7.14 -4.40 -24.19
N LYS A 12 6.08 -5.08 -24.58
CA LYS A 12 6.19 -6.35 -25.30
C LYS A 12 6.78 -6.14 -26.72
N SER A 13 7.23 -7.23 -27.34
CA SER A 13 7.56 -7.27 -28.76
C SER A 13 6.36 -6.79 -29.60
N PRO A 14 6.57 -6.00 -30.69
CA PRO A 14 7.87 -5.69 -31.31
C PRO A 14 8.60 -4.50 -30.68
N ILE A 15 7.98 -3.72 -29.81
CA ILE A 15 8.53 -2.45 -29.33
C ILE A 15 9.78 -2.66 -28.46
N ASN A 16 9.74 -3.57 -27.48
CA ASN A 16 10.88 -3.95 -26.63
C ASN A 16 11.67 -2.77 -26.05
N LYS A 17 10.96 -1.78 -25.49
CA LYS A 17 11.54 -0.62 -24.82
C LYS A 17 11.16 -0.59 -23.36
N ILE A 18 11.99 -0.01 -22.52
CA ILE A 18 11.66 0.34 -21.15
C ILE A 18 11.07 1.74 -21.15
N VAL A 19 9.86 1.87 -20.62
CA VAL A 19 9.03 3.08 -20.78
C VAL A 19 8.75 3.79 -19.47
N GLY A 20 9.22 3.24 -18.34
CA GLY A 20 8.99 3.77 -17.02
C GLY A 20 9.25 2.75 -15.95
N GLY A 21 8.77 3.00 -14.75
CA GLY A 21 8.95 2.11 -13.60
C GLY A 21 8.31 2.66 -12.35
N GLY A 22 8.78 2.16 -11.22
CA GLY A 22 8.46 2.59 -9.87
C GLY A 22 9.32 1.83 -8.88
N TYR A 23 9.16 2.12 -7.60
CA TYR A 23 9.93 1.45 -6.55
C TYR A 23 9.09 0.39 -5.87
N PHE A 24 9.61 -0.84 -5.80
CA PHE A 24 8.92 -1.99 -5.23
C PHE A 24 8.61 -1.77 -3.75
N ILE A 25 7.36 -1.99 -3.37
CA ILE A 25 6.92 -1.98 -1.97
C ILE A 25 6.67 -3.41 -1.50
N ARG A 26 5.76 -4.11 -2.18
CA ARG A 26 5.33 -5.43 -1.78
C ARG A 26 4.61 -6.15 -2.91
N SER A 27 4.61 -7.48 -2.85
CA SER A 27 3.75 -8.33 -3.67
C SER A 27 2.65 -8.94 -2.79
N GLU A 28 1.40 -8.84 -3.22
CA GLU A 28 0.25 -9.34 -2.48
C GLU A 28 -0.70 -10.11 -3.39
N GLN A 29 -1.37 -11.11 -2.80
CA GLN A 29 -2.47 -11.84 -3.44
C GLN A 29 -3.78 -11.27 -2.89
N ILE A 30 -4.54 -10.55 -3.71
CA ILE A 30 -5.75 -9.86 -3.27
C ILE A 30 -6.91 -10.09 -4.24
N PRO A 31 -8.17 -10.02 -3.77
CA PRO A 31 -9.33 -9.99 -4.65
C PRO A 31 -9.28 -8.80 -5.61
N LEU A 32 -9.76 -9.01 -6.83
CA LEU A 32 -9.82 -7.97 -7.86
C LEU A 32 -10.60 -6.73 -7.40
N SER A 33 -11.69 -6.95 -6.67
CA SER A 33 -12.50 -5.87 -6.07
C SER A 33 -11.69 -5.00 -5.13
N LEU A 34 -10.86 -5.60 -4.26
CA LEU A 34 -10.01 -4.86 -3.34
C LEU A 34 -8.90 -4.07 -4.08
N ALA A 35 -8.31 -4.65 -5.14
CA ALA A 35 -7.36 -3.94 -5.99
C ALA A 35 -8.01 -2.71 -6.65
N TRP A 36 -9.23 -2.89 -7.15
CA TRP A 36 -10.00 -1.80 -7.76
C TRP A 36 -10.33 -0.69 -6.76
N ASP A 37 -10.84 -1.05 -5.58
CA ASP A 37 -11.17 -0.11 -4.52
C ASP A 37 -9.96 0.71 -4.03
N ALA A 38 -8.77 0.09 -4.09
CA ALA A 38 -7.53 0.75 -3.65
C ALA A 38 -6.94 1.68 -4.72
N PHE A 39 -7.01 1.31 -6.00
CA PHE A 39 -6.23 1.95 -7.05
C PHE A 39 -7.08 2.46 -8.24
N GLY A 40 -8.34 2.04 -8.37
CA GLY A 40 -9.22 2.47 -9.46
C GLY A 40 -8.59 2.31 -10.84
N ASN A 41 -8.60 3.37 -11.65
CA ASN A 41 -8.03 3.38 -13.00
C ASN A 41 -6.51 3.11 -13.06
N LYS A 42 -5.79 3.26 -11.95
CA LYS A 42 -4.36 2.93 -11.86
C LYS A 42 -4.09 1.42 -12.02
N ASN A 43 -5.13 0.58 -12.02
CA ASN A 43 -5.04 -0.83 -12.39
C ASN A 43 -4.98 -1.05 -13.92
N GLY A 44 -4.91 0.00 -14.71
CA GLY A 44 -4.79 -0.10 -16.18
C GLY A 44 -6.09 -0.37 -16.91
N SER A 45 -7.24 -0.06 -16.30
CA SER A 45 -8.56 -0.21 -16.92
C SER A 45 -9.47 0.99 -16.58
N SER A 46 -10.49 1.24 -17.40
CA SER A 46 -11.43 2.34 -17.21
C SER A 46 -12.49 2.05 -16.14
N ASN A 47 -12.81 0.78 -15.92
CA ASN A 47 -13.77 0.33 -14.92
C ASN A 47 -13.48 -1.11 -14.46
N LEU A 48 -14.10 -1.51 -13.34
CA LEU A 48 -13.92 -2.83 -12.74
C LEU A 48 -14.36 -3.98 -13.65
N ASN A 49 -15.41 -3.79 -14.43
CA ASN A 49 -15.93 -4.86 -15.32
C ASN A 49 -14.95 -5.14 -16.45
N ASP A 50 -14.38 -4.10 -17.06
CA ASP A 50 -13.36 -4.25 -18.10
C ASP A 50 -12.11 -4.95 -17.54
N LEU A 51 -11.65 -4.53 -16.36
CA LEU A 51 -10.53 -5.18 -15.69
C LEU A 51 -10.83 -6.67 -15.41
N ARG A 52 -12.03 -6.97 -14.92
CA ARG A 52 -12.48 -8.36 -14.68
C ARG A 52 -12.49 -9.18 -15.96
N ASN A 53 -12.98 -8.62 -17.06
CA ASN A 53 -12.99 -9.30 -18.36
C ASN A 53 -11.57 -9.60 -18.86
N ILE A 54 -10.65 -8.64 -18.75
CA ILE A 54 -9.24 -8.83 -19.09
C ILE A 54 -8.63 -9.96 -18.25
N ILE A 55 -8.81 -9.94 -16.94
CA ILE A 55 -8.26 -10.97 -16.04
C ILE A 55 -8.88 -12.35 -16.35
N ASN A 56 -10.19 -12.42 -16.53
CA ASN A 56 -10.88 -13.67 -16.83
C ASN A 56 -10.54 -14.25 -18.20
N SER A 57 -10.18 -13.43 -19.18
CA SER A 57 -9.70 -13.91 -20.49
C SER A 57 -8.37 -14.69 -20.41
N LEU A 58 -7.61 -14.47 -19.33
CA LEU A 58 -6.34 -15.16 -19.06
C LEU A 58 -6.50 -16.42 -18.17
N ARG A 59 -7.72 -16.74 -17.73
CA ARG A 59 -8.01 -17.83 -16.80
C ARG A 59 -8.77 -18.95 -17.48
N THR A 60 -8.52 -20.18 -17.05
CA THR A 60 -9.30 -21.34 -17.53
C THR A 60 -10.73 -21.36 -16.98
N LYS A 61 -10.95 -20.80 -15.79
CA LYS A 61 -12.26 -20.68 -15.14
C LYS A 61 -12.50 -19.23 -14.76
N PRO A 62 -13.50 -18.55 -15.35
CA PRO A 62 -13.88 -17.21 -14.95
C PRO A 62 -14.43 -17.18 -13.52
N GLU A 63 -14.12 -16.12 -12.79
CA GLU A 63 -14.60 -15.87 -11.43
C GLU A 63 -15.17 -14.46 -11.32
N THR A 64 -16.15 -14.27 -10.43
CA THR A 64 -16.78 -12.95 -10.21
C THR A 64 -15.80 -11.99 -9.54
N ASP A 65 -14.99 -12.47 -8.61
CA ASP A 65 -13.99 -11.69 -7.90
C ASP A 65 -12.69 -12.50 -7.75
N PRO A 66 -11.94 -12.69 -8.86
CA PRO A 66 -10.74 -13.51 -8.86
C PRO A 66 -9.65 -12.93 -7.96
N THR A 67 -8.93 -13.80 -7.25
CA THR A 67 -7.69 -13.40 -6.57
C THR A 67 -6.60 -13.20 -7.61
N ILE A 68 -5.93 -12.05 -7.54
CA ILE A 68 -4.85 -11.63 -8.44
C ILE A 68 -3.56 -11.34 -7.66
N GLY A 69 -2.42 -11.61 -8.28
CA GLY A 69 -1.11 -11.18 -7.79
C GLY A 69 -0.89 -9.71 -8.15
N CYS A 70 -0.70 -8.86 -7.15
CA CYS A 70 -0.42 -7.45 -7.32
C CYS A 70 1.00 -7.13 -6.89
N ILE A 71 1.73 -6.37 -7.72
CA ILE A 71 2.97 -5.72 -7.36
C ILE A 71 2.63 -4.27 -7.01
N ILE A 72 2.85 -3.89 -5.77
CA ILE A 72 2.60 -2.54 -5.30
C ILE A 72 3.90 -1.75 -5.47
N LEU A 73 3.80 -0.65 -6.21
CA LEU A 73 4.91 0.25 -6.49
C LEU A 73 4.63 1.63 -5.89
N ASN A 74 5.69 2.30 -5.46
CA ASN A 74 5.68 3.70 -5.06
C ASN A 74 6.35 4.57 -6.12
N GLN A 75 5.96 5.85 -6.17
CA GLN A 75 6.53 6.84 -7.09
C GLN A 75 6.62 6.34 -8.54
N PRO A 76 5.50 5.90 -9.16
CA PRO A 76 5.54 5.47 -10.54
C PRO A 76 5.96 6.63 -11.45
N PHE A 77 6.81 6.33 -12.43
CA PHE A 77 7.28 7.27 -13.42
C PHE A 77 7.16 6.68 -14.83
N PHE A 78 6.98 7.56 -15.80
CA PHE A 78 6.87 7.18 -17.21
C PHE A 78 7.72 8.14 -18.05
N PHE A 79 8.38 7.61 -19.05
CA PHE A 79 9.15 8.36 -20.01
C PHE A 79 8.32 8.67 -21.26
N SER A 80 8.47 9.85 -21.83
CA SER A 80 7.98 10.17 -23.17
C SER A 80 8.63 9.25 -24.22
N GLU A 81 8.01 9.08 -25.36
CA GLU A 81 8.42 8.09 -26.36
C GLU A 81 9.85 8.29 -26.85
N ASP A 82 10.26 9.53 -26.99
CA ASP A 82 11.64 9.95 -27.37
C ASP A 82 12.69 9.63 -26.29
N LYS A 83 12.26 9.42 -25.04
CA LYS A 83 13.12 9.08 -23.88
C LYS A 83 13.07 7.59 -23.50
N TRP A 84 12.39 6.74 -24.26
CA TRP A 84 12.37 5.30 -23.97
C TRP A 84 13.77 4.67 -24.06
N ILE A 85 14.03 3.69 -23.19
CA ILE A 85 15.33 3.05 -23.05
C ILE A 85 15.34 1.71 -23.77
N ASP A 86 16.41 1.40 -24.47
CA ASP A 86 16.62 0.09 -25.07
C ASP A 86 16.86 -0.98 -24.01
N VAL A 87 16.17 -2.13 -24.15
CA VAL A 87 16.45 -3.26 -23.27
C VAL A 87 17.89 -3.76 -23.49
N PRO A 88 18.58 -4.20 -22.42
CA PRO A 88 19.88 -4.82 -22.56
C PRO A 88 19.85 -6.03 -23.51
N ASN A 89 20.92 -6.25 -24.28
CA ASN A 89 21.03 -7.38 -25.19
C ASN A 89 20.91 -8.74 -24.49
N SER A 90 21.25 -8.78 -23.20
CA SER A 90 21.11 -9.96 -22.34
C SER A 90 19.65 -10.26 -21.96
N PHE A 91 18.67 -9.42 -22.33
CA PHE A 91 17.25 -9.73 -22.15
C PHE A 91 16.80 -10.67 -23.26
N ALA A 92 16.89 -11.96 -23.01
CA ALA A 92 16.55 -12.98 -24.00
C ALA A 92 15.07 -12.91 -24.42
N ARG A 93 14.80 -13.21 -25.71
CA ARG A 93 13.45 -13.10 -26.31
C ARG A 93 12.41 -14.03 -25.67
N ASN A 94 12.84 -15.09 -25.03
CA ASN A 94 11.99 -16.08 -24.35
C ASN A 94 11.63 -15.70 -22.90
N ILE A 95 12.11 -14.56 -22.39
CA ILE A 95 11.76 -14.09 -21.05
C ILE A 95 10.36 -13.48 -21.10
N VAL A 96 9.40 -14.13 -20.43
CA VAL A 96 7.97 -13.74 -20.43
C VAL A 96 7.60 -12.88 -19.24
N THR A 97 8.19 -13.12 -18.06
CA THR A 97 7.75 -12.49 -16.81
C THR A 97 8.62 -11.32 -16.39
N GLY A 98 9.94 -11.45 -16.43
CA GLY A 98 10.88 -10.41 -16.04
C GLY A 98 12.28 -10.94 -15.84
N LYS A 99 13.24 -10.02 -15.70
CA LYS A 99 14.65 -10.32 -15.43
C LYS A 99 15.16 -9.31 -14.41
N THR A 100 15.92 -9.79 -13.44
CA THR A 100 16.64 -8.95 -12.49
C THR A 100 18.04 -8.66 -13.05
N TYR A 101 18.49 -7.42 -12.86
CA TYR A 101 19.84 -6.97 -13.17
C TYR A 101 20.50 -6.47 -11.88
N ASP A 102 21.77 -6.85 -11.69
CA ASP A 102 22.59 -6.32 -10.62
C ASP A 102 23.29 -5.05 -11.11
N THR A 103 23.22 -3.98 -10.33
CA THR A 103 23.87 -2.70 -10.65
C THR A 103 25.41 -2.77 -10.54
N ASN A 104 25.97 -3.83 -9.99
CA ASN A 104 27.40 -4.13 -10.04
C ASN A 104 27.83 -4.81 -11.36
N GLU A 105 26.87 -5.20 -12.21
CA GLU A 105 27.12 -5.76 -13.52
C GLU A 105 26.90 -4.70 -14.61
N GLN A 106 27.62 -4.82 -15.73
CA GLN A 106 27.62 -3.83 -16.83
C GLN A 106 26.22 -3.46 -17.33
N ASP A 107 25.34 -4.43 -17.57
CA ASP A 107 23.98 -4.20 -18.07
C ASP A 107 23.09 -3.51 -17.02
N GLY A 108 23.24 -3.89 -15.75
CA GLY A 108 22.48 -3.30 -14.64
C GLY A 108 22.95 -1.87 -14.35
N GLU A 109 24.26 -1.62 -14.33
CA GLU A 109 24.83 -0.28 -14.14
C GLU A 109 24.38 0.65 -15.27
N ARG A 110 24.55 0.25 -16.52
CA ARG A 110 24.11 1.02 -17.69
C ARG A 110 22.64 1.36 -17.61
N LEU A 111 21.80 0.36 -17.38
CA LEU A 111 20.35 0.54 -17.32
C LEU A 111 19.94 1.52 -16.22
N TRP A 112 20.53 1.38 -15.03
CA TRP A 112 20.24 2.26 -13.91
C TRP A 112 20.71 3.70 -14.17
N ASN A 113 21.89 3.89 -14.75
CA ASN A 113 22.40 5.22 -15.11
C ASN A 113 21.49 5.91 -16.14
N GLU A 114 20.98 5.17 -17.13
CA GLU A 114 20.03 5.70 -18.11
C GLU A 114 18.70 6.11 -17.49
N VAL A 115 18.19 5.34 -16.52
CA VAL A 115 16.97 5.68 -15.76
C VAL A 115 17.20 6.91 -14.90
N ALA A 116 18.30 6.95 -14.15
CA ALA A 116 18.64 8.06 -13.25
C ALA A 116 18.80 9.39 -13.99
N LEU A 117 19.45 9.40 -15.17
CA LEU A 117 19.57 10.59 -16.01
C LEU A 117 18.19 11.15 -16.38
N ARG A 118 17.26 10.31 -16.84
CA ARG A 118 15.91 10.72 -17.24
C ARG A 118 15.06 11.22 -16.07
N LEU A 119 15.22 10.61 -14.89
CA LEU A 119 14.55 11.07 -13.69
C LEU A 119 15.07 12.44 -13.23
N ASN A 120 16.37 12.70 -13.35
CA ASN A 120 16.95 13.99 -13.03
C ASN A 120 16.50 15.09 -14.02
N ASP A 121 16.44 14.79 -15.33
CA ASP A 121 15.93 15.71 -16.34
C ASP A 121 14.47 16.11 -16.06
N ALA A 122 13.61 15.14 -15.75
CA ALA A 122 12.20 15.39 -15.43
C ALA A 122 12.02 16.27 -14.17
N ASN A 123 12.91 16.14 -13.17
CA ASN A 123 12.91 17.00 -11.99
C ASN A 123 13.32 18.45 -12.28
N THR A 124 14.15 18.66 -13.28
CA THR A 124 14.59 20.00 -13.70
C THR A 124 13.48 20.75 -14.47
N GLU A 125 12.64 20.02 -15.24
CA GLU A 125 11.50 20.58 -15.97
C GLU A 125 10.27 20.83 -15.06
N SER A 126 10.18 20.15 -13.90
CA SER A 126 9.06 20.22 -12.93
C SER A 126 9.45 21.04 -11.70
N GLN A 127 9.78 22.33 -11.83
CA GLN A 127 9.93 23.22 -10.68
C GLN A 127 8.58 23.37 -9.95
N GLY A 128 8.29 22.47 -9.01
CA GLY A 128 7.06 22.50 -8.21
C GLY A 128 6.89 21.37 -7.19
N LEU A 129 7.56 20.25 -7.38
CA LEU A 129 7.55 19.14 -6.40
C LEU A 129 9.01 18.78 -6.11
N VAL A 130 9.49 19.17 -4.93
CA VAL A 130 10.83 18.87 -4.44
C VAL A 130 11.01 17.36 -4.37
N ALA A 131 11.57 16.76 -5.42
CA ALA A 131 12.17 15.43 -5.34
C ALA A 131 13.64 15.65 -4.99
N GLU A 132 14.04 15.31 -3.76
CA GLU A 132 15.46 15.26 -3.41
C GLU A 132 16.19 14.28 -4.33
N PRO A 133 17.46 14.60 -4.73
CA PRO A 133 18.25 13.71 -5.58
C PRO A 133 18.36 12.34 -4.95
N LEU A 134 18.01 11.30 -5.70
CA LEU A 134 18.15 9.90 -5.31
C LEU A 134 19.63 9.53 -5.33
N SER A 135 20.40 9.95 -4.34
CA SER A 135 21.72 9.42 -4.07
C SER A 135 21.58 8.22 -3.12
N GLY A 136 21.72 7.04 -3.67
CA GLY A 136 21.69 5.80 -2.91
C GLY A 136 20.31 5.14 -2.85
N TYR A 137 20.26 3.83 -2.67
CA TYR A 137 19.09 3.01 -2.42
C TYR A 137 18.15 3.71 -1.44
N GLY A 138 16.94 4.05 -1.89
CA GLY A 138 16.03 4.94 -1.17
C GLY A 138 15.86 4.53 0.28
N ASN A 139 16.07 5.48 1.17
CA ASN A 139 15.92 5.27 2.61
C ASN A 139 14.55 4.62 2.86
N GLU A 140 14.53 3.44 3.44
CA GLU A 140 13.31 2.65 3.73
C GLU A 140 12.23 3.50 4.42
N TYR A 141 12.65 4.46 5.21
CA TYR A 141 11.81 5.46 5.88
C TYR A 141 11.10 6.41 4.89
N LEU A 142 11.82 6.94 3.88
CA LEU A 142 11.24 7.86 2.89
C LEU A 142 10.22 7.17 1.98
N ILE A 143 10.45 5.90 1.66
CA ILE A 143 9.52 5.09 0.87
C ILE A 143 8.25 4.82 1.67
N LYS A 144 8.36 4.46 2.94
CA LYS A 144 7.21 4.21 3.83
C LYS A 144 6.37 5.48 4.07
N SER A 145 6.99 6.64 4.18
CA SER A 145 6.28 7.92 4.43
C SER A 145 5.50 8.46 3.22
N ARG A 146 5.82 8.02 2.00
CA ARG A 146 5.20 8.49 0.75
C ARG A 146 4.22 7.50 0.12
N LEU A 147 3.81 6.46 0.85
CA LEU A 147 2.78 5.53 0.38
C LEU A 147 1.46 6.26 0.17
N GLY A 148 0.83 6.06 -1.00
CA GLY A 148 -0.53 6.55 -1.22
C GLY A 148 -1.56 5.78 -0.39
N GLN A 149 -2.74 6.37 -0.19
CA GLN A 149 -3.83 5.75 0.61
C GLN A 149 -4.21 4.35 0.12
N GLY A 150 -4.20 4.11 -1.20
CA GLY A 150 -4.48 2.80 -1.77
C GLY A 150 -3.48 1.73 -1.33
N ALA A 151 -2.17 2.05 -1.38
CA ALA A 151 -1.13 1.15 -0.92
C ALA A 151 -1.24 0.91 0.60
N PHE A 152 -1.47 1.95 1.40
CA PHE A 152 -1.72 1.84 2.84
C PHE A 152 -2.86 0.86 3.14
N ARG A 153 -4.01 1.00 2.45
CA ARG A 153 -5.16 0.09 2.62
C ARG A 153 -4.78 -1.36 2.38
N ILE A 154 -4.09 -1.66 1.27
CA ILE A 154 -3.69 -3.04 0.94
C ILE A 154 -2.70 -3.59 1.96
N LEU A 155 -1.69 -2.81 2.32
CA LEU A 155 -0.65 -3.24 3.26
C LEU A 155 -1.20 -3.51 4.66
N VAL A 156 -2.06 -2.63 5.18
CA VAL A 156 -2.73 -2.85 6.47
C VAL A 156 -3.65 -4.07 6.39
N THR A 157 -4.45 -4.20 5.32
CA THR A 157 -5.32 -5.36 5.13
C THR A 157 -4.53 -6.68 5.12
N GLY A 158 -3.38 -6.70 4.44
CA GLY A 158 -2.48 -7.86 4.39
C GLY A 158 -1.85 -8.16 5.75
N ALA A 159 -1.32 -7.13 6.44
CA ALA A 159 -0.65 -7.27 7.73
C ALA A 159 -1.55 -7.88 8.81
N TYR A 160 -2.84 -7.54 8.81
CA TYR A 160 -3.85 -8.10 9.71
C TYR A 160 -4.47 -9.41 9.18
N ASN A 161 -3.93 -9.98 8.11
CA ASN A 161 -4.45 -11.20 7.49
C ASN A 161 -5.96 -11.13 7.23
N ARG A 162 -6.44 -9.95 6.76
CA ARG A 162 -7.85 -9.66 6.44
C ARG A 162 -8.82 -9.85 7.63
N ASN A 163 -8.34 -9.62 8.84
CA ASN A 163 -9.18 -9.68 10.04
C ASN A 163 -9.28 -8.30 10.68
N CYS A 164 -10.48 -7.90 11.07
CA CYS A 164 -10.63 -6.73 11.93
C CYS A 164 -9.83 -6.92 13.23
N ALA A 165 -9.02 -5.93 13.56
CA ALA A 165 -8.16 -5.97 14.75
C ALA A 165 -8.93 -6.15 16.07
N ILE A 166 -10.20 -5.73 16.11
CA ILE A 166 -11.03 -5.75 17.32
C ILE A 166 -12.02 -6.92 17.29
N SER A 167 -12.82 -7.03 16.23
CA SER A 167 -13.93 -7.98 16.18
C SER A 167 -13.59 -9.33 15.54
N GLY A 168 -12.48 -9.42 14.82
CA GLY A 168 -12.14 -10.59 14.03
C GLY A 168 -12.96 -10.75 12.75
N GLU A 169 -13.80 -9.76 12.37
CA GLU A 169 -14.57 -9.78 11.12
C GLU A 169 -13.65 -9.91 9.90
N LYS A 170 -14.08 -10.72 8.91
CA LYS A 170 -13.33 -11.01 7.68
C LYS A 170 -14.00 -10.55 6.40
N ALA A 171 -15.22 -10.04 6.48
CA ALA A 171 -15.95 -9.56 5.32
C ALA A 171 -15.27 -8.28 4.79
N LEU A 172 -14.44 -8.42 3.75
CA LEU A 172 -13.64 -7.32 3.20
C LEU A 172 -14.41 -6.04 2.88
N PRO A 173 -15.66 -6.09 2.36
CA PRO A 173 -16.41 -4.88 2.06
C PRO A 173 -16.67 -3.96 3.26
N VAL A 174 -16.66 -4.50 4.49
CA VAL A 174 -16.87 -3.72 5.72
C VAL A 174 -15.57 -3.43 6.46
N LEU A 175 -14.41 -3.87 5.93
CA LEU A 175 -13.11 -3.62 6.54
C LEU A 175 -12.44 -2.37 5.94
N GLN A 176 -11.92 -1.55 6.83
CA GLN A 176 -11.24 -0.30 6.48
C GLN A 176 -9.90 -0.20 7.21
N ALA A 177 -8.89 0.31 6.51
CA ALA A 177 -7.62 0.65 7.13
C ALA A 177 -7.74 2.03 7.79
N ALA A 178 -7.80 2.04 9.11
CA ALA A 178 -7.86 3.24 9.93
C ALA A 178 -6.44 3.74 10.23
N HIS A 179 -6.18 5.04 10.09
CA HIS A 179 -4.95 5.65 10.60
C HIS A 179 -5.08 5.84 12.12
N ILE A 180 -4.04 5.46 12.87
CA ILE A 180 -4.00 5.72 14.32
C ILE A 180 -3.75 7.21 14.56
N LYS A 181 -2.74 7.77 13.91
CA LYS A 181 -2.53 9.22 13.81
C LYS A 181 -2.93 9.66 12.40
N PRO A 182 -3.95 10.54 12.24
CA PRO A 182 -4.47 10.94 10.94
C PRO A 182 -3.42 11.62 10.05
N PHE A 183 -3.60 11.51 8.74
CA PHE A 183 -2.67 12.09 7.76
C PHE A 183 -2.58 13.62 7.85
N ASN A 184 -3.70 14.31 8.12
CA ASN A 184 -3.73 15.77 8.34
C ASN A 184 -2.98 16.21 9.62
N GLU A 185 -2.75 15.29 10.55
CA GLU A 185 -1.93 15.47 11.75
C GLU A 185 -0.50 14.95 11.55
N GLN A 186 -0.03 14.88 10.30
CA GLN A 186 1.28 14.36 9.92
C GLN A 186 1.51 12.87 10.26
N GLY A 187 0.44 12.09 10.34
CA GLY A 187 0.52 10.64 10.46
C GLY A 187 0.98 10.01 9.13
N PRO A 188 2.01 9.16 9.12
CA PRO A 188 2.49 8.54 7.89
C PRO A 188 1.55 7.44 7.39
N ASN A 189 1.54 7.19 6.08
CA ASN A 189 0.90 6.03 5.47
C ASN A 189 1.73 4.75 5.68
N SER A 190 2.10 4.43 6.91
CA SER A 190 2.88 3.23 7.27
C SER A 190 2.00 2.21 7.99
N VAL A 191 2.31 0.91 7.83
CA VAL A 191 1.50 -0.18 8.40
C VAL A 191 1.38 -0.04 9.91
N ASN A 192 2.46 0.34 10.59
CA ASN A 192 2.48 0.55 12.04
C ASN A 192 1.70 1.80 12.52
N ASN A 193 1.23 2.64 11.59
CA ASN A 193 0.25 3.71 11.86
C ASN A 193 -1.16 3.29 11.44
N GLY A 194 -1.43 1.99 11.30
CA GLY A 194 -2.69 1.46 10.80
C GLY A 194 -3.32 0.39 11.68
N LEU A 195 -4.64 0.41 11.74
CA LEU A 195 -5.49 -0.65 12.26
C LEU A 195 -6.46 -1.10 11.18
N LEU A 196 -6.64 -2.41 10.98
CA LEU A 196 -7.73 -2.90 10.15
C LEU A 196 -8.99 -3.02 10.99
N LEU A 197 -9.98 -2.21 10.73
CA LEU A 197 -11.20 -2.14 11.53
C LEU A 197 -12.45 -2.36 10.68
N ARG A 198 -13.48 -2.93 11.28
CA ARG A 198 -14.84 -2.90 10.74
C ARG A 198 -15.32 -1.43 10.72
N SER A 199 -16.08 -1.05 9.72
CA SER A 199 -16.43 0.35 9.42
C SER A 199 -17.07 1.11 10.59
N ASP A 200 -17.92 0.47 11.36
CA ASP A 200 -18.53 1.06 12.56
C ASP A 200 -17.50 1.28 13.68
N LEU A 201 -16.57 0.34 13.87
CA LEU A 201 -15.47 0.47 14.83
C LEU A 201 -14.46 1.55 14.40
N HIS A 202 -14.22 1.69 13.09
CA HIS A 202 -13.39 2.76 12.53
C HIS A 202 -14.01 4.13 12.84
N ILE A 203 -15.31 4.30 12.60
CA ILE A 203 -16.01 5.58 12.92
C ILE A 203 -15.91 5.90 14.42
N LEU A 204 -16.06 4.92 15.29
CA LEU A 204 -15.93 5.14 16.73
C LEU A 204 -14.51 5.48 17.15
N PHE A 205 -13.51 4.85 16.51
CA PHE A 205 -12.10 5.13 16.73
C PHE A 205 -11.75 6.58 16.34
N ASP A 206 -12.10 7.00 15.13
CA ASP A 206 -11.85 8.37 14.64
C ASP A 206 -12.54 9.44 15.47
N ARG A 207 -13.68 9.10 16.08
CA ARG A 207 -14.45 10.01 16.92
C ARG A 207 -14.07 9.97 18.41
N GLY A 208 -13.10 9.17 18.78
CA GLY A 208 -12.57 9.05 20.14
C GLY A 208 -13.48 8.30 21.12
N TYR A 209 -14.46 7.52 20.62
CA TYR A 209 -15.28 6.66 21.48
C TYR A 209 -14.66 5.30 21.73
N LEU A 210 -13.61 4.97 20.99
CA LEU A 210 -12.87 3.73 21.10
C LEU A 210 -11.39 4.02 20.88
N THR A 211 -10.52 3.35 21.63
CA THR A 211 -9.07 3.41 21.42
C THR A 211 -8.41 2.08 21.71
N VAL A 212 -7.10 2.02 21.49
CA VAL A 212 -6.20 0.91 21.86
C VAL A 212 -5.17 1.45 22.84
N THR A 213 -4.94 0.74 23.94
CA THR A 213 -3.91 1.08 24.91
C THR A 213 -2.51 0.67 24.43
N PRO A 214 -1.42 1.19 25.02
CA PRO A 214 -0.06 0.73 24.72
C PRO A 214 0.18 -0.77 24.92
N ASN A 215 -0.66 -1.43 25.73
CA ASN A 215 -0.61 -2.88 25.92
C ASN A 215 -1.53 -3.64 24.95
N TYR A 216 -1.94 -3.00 23.84
CA TYR A 216 -2.83 -3.55 22.81
C TYR A 216 -4.18 -4.03 23.35
N LYS A 217 -4.69 -3.41 24.42
CA LYS A 217 -6.07 -3.65 24.92
C LYS A 217 -7.00 -2.60 24.36
N ILE A 218 -8.23 -3.02 24.13
CA ILE A 218 -9.31 -2.17 23.62
C ILE A 218 -9.91 -1.38 24.78
N GLU A 219 -10.05 -0.07 24.60
CA GLU A 219 -10.74 0.78 25.55
C GLU A 219 -11.93 1.48 24.89
N VAL A 220 -13.09 1.38 25.52
CA VAL A 220 -14.35 1.96 25.05
C VAL A 220 -14.78 3.05 26.01
N SER A 221 -14.95 4.24 25.50
CA SER A 221 -15.31 5.42 26.30
C SER A 221 -16.71 5.33 26.90
N LYS A 222 -16.86 5.77 28.14
CA LYS A 222 -18.16 5.92 28.81
C LYS A 222 -19.08 6.92 28.10
N LYS A 223 -18.51 7.81 27.30
CA LYS A 223 -19.23 8.83 26.51
C LYS A 223 -20.26 8.21 25.56
N ILE A 224 -20.05 7.00 25.03
CA ILE A 224 -21.06 6.33 24.21
C ILE A 224 -22.38 6.16 24.98
N LYS A 225 -22.31 5.72 26.24
CA LYS A 225 -23.50 5.57 27.07
C LYS A 225 -24.09 6.91 27.48
N GLU A 226 -23.23 7.88 27.81
CA GLU A 226 -23.66 9.21 28.26
C GLU A 226 -24.39 9.98 27.13
N GLU A 227 -23.86 9.94 25.91
CA GLU A 227 -24.38 10.71 24.79
C GLU A 227 -25.52 10.01 24.04
N PHE A 228 -25.46 8.66 23.91
CA PHE A 228 -26.41 7.89 23.09
C PHE A 228 -27.30 6.92 23.88
N ASN A 229 -27.15 6.86 25.20
CA ASN A 229 -27.84 5.93 26.08
C ASN A 229 -27.79 4.45 25.60
N ASN A 230 -26.75 4.09 24.90
CA ASN A 230 -26.54 2.78 24.29
C ASN A 230 -25.03 2.45 24.23
N GLY A 231 -24.63 1.47 23.42
CA GLY A 231 -23.23 1.07 23.27
C GLY A 231 -22.92 -0.34 23.75
N LYS A 232 -23.95 -1.09 24.17
CA LYS A 232 -23.81 -2.45 24.73
C LYS A 232 -22.91 -3.36 23.88
N HIS A 233 -23.05 -3.32 22.57
CA HIS A 233 -22.25 -4.14 21.66
C HIS A 233 -20.76 -3.77 21.68
N TYR A 234 -20.44 -2.50 21.85
CA TYR A 234 -19.06 -2.02 21.86
C TYR A 234 -18.39 -2.24 23.21
N TYR A 235 -19.13 -2.08 24.32
CA TYR A 235 -18.61 -2.38 25.66
C TYR A 235 -18.21 -3.83 25.84
N ALA A 236 -18.74 -4.74 25.03
CA ALA A 236 -18.31 -6.14 25.00
C ALA A 236 -16.82 -6.32 24.59
N PHE A 237 -16.21 -5.33 23.98
CA PHE A 237 -14.80 -5.31 23.62
C PHE A 237 -13.90 -4.67 24.68
N HIS A 238 -14.45 -3.87 25.59
CA HIS A 238 -13.68 -3.13 26.58
C HIS A 238 -12.80 -4.05 27.45
N GLY A 239 -11.53 -3.70 27.60
CA GLY A 239 -10.53 -4.44 28.38
C GLY A 239 -9.97 -5.70 27.70
N LYS A 240 -10.53 -6.12 26.56
CA LYS A 240 -10.00 -7.26 25.80
C LYS A 240 -8.77 -6.88 25.02
N GLU A 241 -7.91 -7.85 24.77
CA GLU A 241 -6.79 -7.70 23.82
C GLU A 241 -7.32 -7.60 22.39
N LEU A 242 -6.51 -6.99 21.49
CA LEU A 242 -6.80 -7.01 20.07
C LEU A 242 -6.92 -8.46 19.58
N TYR A 243 -7.98 -8.73 18.82
CA TYR A 243 -8.22 -10.05 18.21
C TYR A 243 -7.12 -10.41 17.21
N ALA A 244 -6.65 -9.44 16.42
CA ALA A 244 -5.60 -9.63 15.44
C ALA A 244 -4.52 -8.56 15.59
N LEU A 245 -3.26 -8.99 15.48
CA LEU A 245 -2.06 -8.16 15.40
C LEU A 245 -1.21 -8.62 14.22
N PRO A 246 -0.49 -7.71 13.55
CA PRO A 246 0.50 -8.08 12.55
C PRO A 246 1.55 -9.04 13.11
N LYS A 247 1.93 -10.04 12.29
CA LYS A 247 2.96 -11.02 12.66
C LYS A 247 4.33 -10.37 12.80
N LEU A 248 4.67 -9.48 11.86
CA LEU A 248 5.92 -8.72 11.91
C LEU A 248 5.82 -7.65 13.00
N ILE A 249 6.79 -7.62 13.89
CA ILE A 249 6.82 -6.65 15.01
C ILE A 249 6.88 -5.22 14.48
N THR A 250 7.59 -4.98 13.39
CA THR A 250 7.72 -3.67 12.72
C THR A 250 6.40 -3.14 12.16
N ASP A 251 5.44 -4.02 11.88
CA ASP A 251 4.14 -3.68 11.32
C ASP A 251 3.07 -3.50 12.41
N ARG A 252 3.38 -3.88 13.67
CA ARG A 252 2.45 -3.69 14.79
C ARG A 252 2.21 -2.22 15.06
N PRO A 253 1.02 -1.84 15.57
CA PRO A 253 0.70 -0.47 15.94
C PRO A 253 1.80 0.18 16.77
N GLY A 254 2.34 1.28 16.29
CA GLY A 254 3.43 1.99 16.96
C GLY A 254 2.96 2.66 18.24
N LEU A 255 3.68 2.45 19.34
CA LEU A 255 3.30 3.00 20.65
C LEU A 255 3.19 4.51 20.65
N ASN A 256 4.04 5.19 19.87
CA ASN A 256 3.99 6.64 19.69
C ASN A 256 2.68 7.10 19.04
N PHE A 257 2.14 6.37 18.07
CA PHE A 257 0.86 6.69 17.43
C PHE A 257 -0.31 6.37 18.37
N ILE A 258 -0.26 5.24 19.08
CA ILE A 258 -1.25 4.87 20.09
C ILE A 258 -1.34 5.95 21.19
N SER A 259 -0.19 6.35 21.76
CA SER A 259 -0.15 7.40 22.76
C SER A 259 -0.73 8.72 22.24
N TRP A 260 -0.35 9.10 20.99
CA TRP A 260 -0.91 10.31 20.37
C TRP A 260 -2.44 10.25 20.27
N HIS A 261 -3.02 9.11 19.83
CA HIS A 261 -4.47 8.93 19.73
C HIS A 261 -5.15 8.99 21.10
N ASN A 262 -4.56 8.37 22.10
CA ASN A 262 -5.09 8.37 23.47
C ASN A 262 -5.11 9.77 24.10
N GLU A 263 -4.14 10.62 23.76
CA GLU A 263 -4.00 11.97 24.32
C GLU A 263 -4.82 13.02 23.55
N ASN A 264 -5.00 12.84 22.24
CA ASN A 264 -5.56 13.89 21.38
C ASN A 264 -6.97 13.58 20.84
N VAL A 265 -7.37 12.30 20.78
CA VAL A 265 -8.63 11.88 20.15
C VAL A 265 -9.57 11.20 21.14
N PHE A 266 -9.07 10.28 21.99
CA PHE A 266 -9.90 9.50 22.91
C PHE A 266 -10.57 10.38 23.98
N LYS A 267 -11.87 10.11 24.30
CA LYS A 267 -12.72 10.92 25.17
C LYS A 267 -12.95 10.30 26.55
#